data_2596fc68a6c769ba4006f2da9a29cee3
#
_entry.id   2596fc68a6c769ba4006f2da9a29cee3
#
_cell.length_a   1.000
_cell.length_b   1.000
_cell.length_c   1.000
_cell.angle_alpha   90.00
_cell.angle_beta   90.00
_cell.angle_gamma   90.00
#
_symmetry.space_group_name_H-M   'P 1'
#
loop_
_entity.id
_entity.type
_entity.pdbx_description
1 polymer ?
#
loop_
_entity_poly.entity_id
_entity_poly.type
_entity_poly.pdbx_seq_one_letter_code
_entity_poly.pdbx_strand_id
1 'polypeptide(L)' 'MKNIKMKMARVEKDLSQEELAKIVGVSRQTIGLIELGKYNPSLSLCLSICKALSKTLDQLFWEES' A
#
# COMPACT_ATOMS: atom_id res chain seq x y z
N MET A 1 -7.07 -7.51 -8.61
CA MET A 1 -5.68 -7.81 -8.96
C MET A 1 -4.77 -7.53 -7.79
N LYS A 2 -3.78 -8.38 -7.53
CA LYS A 2 -2.86 -8.20 -6.40
C LYS A 2 -1.97 -6.98 -6.63
N ASN A 3 -1.72 -6.22 -5.58
CA ASN A 3 -0.80 -5.10 -5.65
C ASN A 3 0.58 -5.50 -5.15
N ILE A 4 1.33 -6.17 -6.02
CA ILE A 4 2.67 -6.66 -5.72
C ILE A 4 3.65 -5.49 -5.56
N LYS A 5 3.46 -4.42 -6.30
CA LYS A 5 4.32 -3.22 -6.22
C LYS A 5 4.30 -2.63 -4.82
N MET A 6 3.12 -2.54 -4.22
CA MET A 6 2.97 -2.03 -2.87
C MET A 6 3.64 -2.96 -1.86
N LYS A 7 3.43 -4.27 -2.00
CA LYS A 7 4.06 -5.25 -1.12
C LYS A 7 5.57 -5.17 -1.19
N MET A 8 6.13 -5.10 -2.39
CA MET A 8 7.58 -5.00 -2.58
C MET A 8 8.15 -3.72 -1.97
N ALA A 9 7.46 -2.58 -2.19
CA ALA A 9 7.90 -1.31 -1.62
C ALA A 9 7.88 -1.35 -0.09
N ARG A 10 6.86 -2.00 0.49
CA ARG A 10 6.78 -2.16 1.94
C ARG A 10 7.94 -3.00 2.46
N VAL A 11 8.23 -4.12 1.80
CA VAL A 11 9.33 -5.01 2.19
C VAL A 11 10.68 -4.31 2.07
N GLU A 12 10.87 -3.49 1.04
CA GLU A 12 12.10 -2.68 0.88
C GLU A 12 12.35 -1.76 2.07
N LYS A 13 11.27 -1.30 2.73
CA LYS A 13 11.35 -0.44 3.89
C LYS A 13 11.42 -1.22 5.20
N ASP A 14 11.49 -2.55 5.14
CA ASP A 14 11.48 -3.42 6.31
C ASP A 14 10.24 -3.22 7.19
N LEU A 15 9.11 -2.90 6.58
CA LEU A 15 7.86 -2.69 7.29
C LEU A 15 6.97 -3.92 7.18
N SER A 16 6.41 -4.36 8.32
CA SER A 16 5.35 -5.34 8.33
C SER A 16 4.03 -4.68 7.88
N GLN A 17 3.03 -5.49 7.53
CA GLN A 17 1.71 -4.96 7.24
C GLN A 17 1.16 -4.17 8.42
N GLU A 18 1.38 -4.67 9.64
CA GLU A 18 0.92 -3.98 10.84
C GLU A 18 1.61 -2.63 11.04
N GLU A 19 2.91 -2.57 10.80
CA GLU A 19 3.66 -1.33 10.94
C GLU A 19 3.20 -0.28 9.92
N LEU A 20 3.03 -0.68 8.66
CA LEU A 20 2.51 0.23 7.65
C LEU A 20 1.10 0.71 8.00
N ALA A 21 0.26 -0.20 8.47
CA ALA A 21 -1.10 0.14 8.87
C ALA A 21 -1.12 1.22 9.95
N LYS A 22 -0.24 1.11 10.95
CA LYS A 22 -0.12 2.11 12.00
C LYS A 22 0.32 3.46 11.46
N ILE A 23 1.26 3.48 10.52
CA ILE A 23 1.77 4.72 9.93
C ILE A 23 0.66 5.47 9.18
N VAL A 24 -0.14 4.73 8.41
CA VAL A 24 -1.19 5.37 7.58
C VAL A 24 -2.55 5.42 8.26
N GLY A 25 -2.68 4.88 9.47
CA GLY A 25 -3.90 5.03 10.26
C GLY A 25 -5.05 4.10 9.89
N VAL A 26 -4.75 2.88 9.45
CA VAL A 26 -5.77 1.88 9.14
C VAL A 26 -5.44 0.57 9.85
N SER A 27 -6.32 -0.43 9.74
CA SER A 27 -6.05 -1.75 10.32
C SER A 27 -5.07 -2.54 9.46
N ARG A 28 -4.38 -3.49 10.08
CA ARG A 28 -3.52 -4.43 9.36
C ARG A 28 -4.29 -5.17 8.28
N GLN A 29 -5.53 -5.56 8.59
CA GLN A 29 -6.39 -6.26 7.65
C GLN A 29 -6.61 -5.44 6.38
N THR A 30 -6.80 -4.13 6.51
CA THR A 30 -6.98 -3.24 5.37
C THR A 30 -5.76 -3.27 4.46
N ILE A 31 -4.56 -3.19 5.02
CA ILE A 31 -3.31 -3.27 4.23
C ILE A 31 -3.25 -4.61 3.49
N GLY A 32 -3.54 -5.71 4.20
CA GLY A 32 -3.54 -7.04 3.59
C GLY A 32 -4.51 -7.14 2.42
N LEU A 33 -5.73 -6.59 2.57
CA LEU A 33 -6.74 -6.62 1.52
C LEU A 33 -6.35 -5.78 0.31
N ILE A 34 -5.68 -4.65 0.52
CA ILE A 34 -5.18 -3.81 -0.58
C ILE A 34 -4.12 -4.59 -1.37
N GLU A 35 -3.19 -5.24 -0.67
CA GLU A 35 -2.14 -6.02 -1.33
C GLU A 35 -2.71 -7.21 -2.10
N LEU A 36 -3.81 -7.78 -1.62
CA LEU A 36 -4.49 -8.88 -2.31
C LEU A 36 -5.36 -8.41 -3.48
N GLY A 37 -5.56 -7.10 -3.62
CA GLY A 37 -6.43 -6.56 -4.65
C GLY A 37 -7.91 -6.72 -4.35
N LYS A 38 -8.26 -6.89 -3.08
CA LYS A 38 -9.65 -7.10 -2.64
C LYS A 38 -10.28 -5.88 -2.00
N TYR A 39 -9.54 -4.79 -1.91
CA TYR A 39 -10.03 -3.54 -1.34
C TYR A 39 -9.47 -2.38 -2.15
N ASN A 40 -10.32 -1.49 -2.60
CA ASN A 40 -9.92 -0.29 -3.33
C ASN A 40 -9.75 0.86 -2.34
N PRO A 41 -8.52 1.27 -2.05
CA PRO A 41 -8.31 2.39 -1.13
C PRO A 41 -8.77 3.70 -1.74
N SER A 42 -9.19 4.64 -0.89
CA SER A 42 -9.48 6.00 -1.31
C SER A 42 -8.20 6.66 -1.82
N LEU A 43 -8.34 7.74 -2.60
CA LEU A 43 -7.17 8.49 -3.06
C LEU A 43 -6.34 8.99 -1.86
N SER A 44 -7.01 9.46 -0.81
CA SER A 44 -6.34 9.93 0.39
C SER A 44 -5.47 8.83 1.01
N LEU A 45 -6.00 7.61 1.11
CA LEU A 45 -5.25 6.47 1.64
C LEU A 45 -4.09 6.09 0.72
N CYS A 46 -4.32 6.11 -0.60
CA CYS A 46 -3.25 5.84 -1.57
C CYS A 46 -2.09 6.82 -1.40
N LEU A 47 -2.39 8.10 -1.24
CA LEU A 47 -1.37 9.13 -1.04
C LEU A 47 -0.60 8.92 0.27
N SER A 48 -1.30 8.54 1.34
CA SER A 48 -0.67 8.25 2.63
C SER A 48 0.30 7.07 2.52
N ILE A 49 -0.13 6.02 1.82
CA ILE A 49 0.71 4.83 1.60
C ILE A 49 1.94 5.20 0.76
N CYS A 50 1.73 5.96 -0.32
CA CYS A 50 2.85 6.42 -1.16
C CYS A 50 3.86 7.22 -0.37
N LYS A 51 3.39 8.12 0.47
CA LYS A 51 4.26 8.93 1.32
C LYS A 51 5.04 8.07 2.30
N ALA A 52 4.37 7.12 2.94
CA ALA A 52 5.00 6.22 3.90
C ALA A 52 6.08 5.36 3.25
N LEU A 53 5.87 4.95 2.01
CA LEU A 53 6.79 4.06 1.28
C LEU A 53 7.78 4.82 0.38
N SER A 54 7.72 6.15 0.34
CA SER A 54 8.58 6.99 -0.51
C SER A 54 8.44 6.63 -1.98
N LYS A 55 7.21 6.42 -2.42
CA LYS A 55 6.88 6.07 -3.80
C LYS A 55 5.82 7.02 -4.33
N THR A 56 5.67 7.05 -5.65
CA THR A 56 4.63 7.83 -6.31
C THR A 56 3.38 6.96 -6.52
N LEU A 57 2.26 7.61 -6.84
CA LEU A 57 1.03 6.88 -7.19
C LEU A 57 1.26 5.95 -8.37
N ASP A 58 2.00 6.43 -9.37
CA ASP A 58 2.31 5.63 -10.56
C ASP A 58 3.08 4.38 -10.20
N GLN A 59 3.99 4.47 -9.24
CA GLN A 59 4.83 3.34 -8.85
C GLN A 59 4.06 2.27 -8.09
N LEU A 60 3.02 2.65 -7.34
CA LEU A 60 2.30 1.71 -6.49
C LEU A 60 0.91 1.33 -7.00
N PHE A 61 0.20 2.27 -7.63
CA PHE A 61 -1.22 2.08 -7.94
C PHE A 61 -1.56 2.20 -9.42
N TRP A 62 -0.60 2.47 -10.27
CA TRP A 62 -0.86 2.53 -11.71
C TRP A 62 -0.82 1.12 -12.30
N GLU A 63 -1.87 0.76 -13.00
CA GLU A 63 -1.91 -0.50 -13.72
C GLU A 63 -1.55 -0.26 -15.18
N GLU A 64 -0.52 -0.95 -15.64
CA GLU A 64 -0.20 -0.98 -17.06
C GLU A 64 -1.02 -2.08 -17.70
N SER A 65 -1.87 -1.70 -18.61
CA SER A 65 -2.68 -2.66 -19.36
C SER A 65 -1.89 -3.24 -20.51
#